data_c522c9717e45735da54640abeb3a3288
#
_entry.id   c522c9717e45735da54640abeb3a3288
#
_cell.length_a   1.000
_cell.length_b   1.000
_cell.length_c   1.000
_cell.angle_alpha   90.00
_cell.angle_beta   90.00
_cell.angle_gamma   90.00
#
_symmetry.space_group_name_H-M   'P 1'
#
loop_
_entity.id
_entity.type
_entity.pdbx_description
1 polymer ?
#
loop_
_entity_poly.entity_id
_entity_poly.type
_entity_poly.pdbx_seq_one_letter_code
_entity_poly.pdbx_strand_id
1 'polypeptide(L)'
;QLAHLPIHAVYSSPLNRAMQTGSPIAQSHGVPCQSLPGLIEVDVGRWQDRHWEEIATNEPEAYENFIRDPATYPYAEGETFEDVSRRIQPVFVQLLERHLGQSIVVIGHNVVNRVFLAHVANIPLAKSREIRQTNCGINVIYHRKQKNQLVTMNAAFHLLKDQ
;
A
#
# COMPACT_ATOMS: atom_id res chain seq x y z
N GLN A 1 16.00 -5.41 9.48
CA GLN A 1 14.89 -5.48 10.45
C GLN A 1 14.12 -6.80 10.33
N LEU A 2 13.77 -7.25 9.12
CA LEU A 2 12.94 -8.44 8.93
C LEU A 2 13.72 -9.76 8.91
N ALA A 3 15.05 -9.74 8.80
CA ALA A 3 15.89 -10.92 8.61
C ALA A 3 15.77 -11.99 9.71
N HIS A 4 15.36 -11.60 10.91
CA HIS A 4 15.24 -12.51 12.07
C HIS A 4 13.80 -13.05 12.27
N LEU A 5 12.86 -12.64 11.43
CA LEU A 5 11.47 -13.09 11.52
C LEU A 5 11.27 -14.34 10.65
N PRO A 6 10.38 -15.26 11.03
CA PRO A 6 10.06 -16.45 10.22
C PRO A 6 9.14 -16.06 9.04
N ILE A 7 9.71 -15.49 7.98
CA ILE A 7 8.96 -15.10 6.77
C ILE A 7 8.84 -16.32 5.83
N HIS A 8 7.62 -16.67 5.46
CA HIS A 8 7.30 -17.83 4.64
C HIS A 8 7.08 -17.49 3.17
N ALA A 9 6.73 -16.25 2.86
CA ALA A 9 6.56 -15.77 1.49
C ALA A 9 6.74 -14.26 1.41
N VAL A 10 7.19 -13.80 0.23
CA VAL A 10 7.35 -12.38 -0.10
C VAL A 10 6.63 -12.07 -1.40
N TYR A 11 5.72 -11.12 -1.34
CA TYR A 11 4.94 -10.63 -2.47
C TYR A 11 5.25 -9.17 -2.73
N SER A 12 5.24 -8.76 -3.99
CA SER A 12 5.54 -7.38 -4.37
C SER A 12 4.67 -6.90 -5.53
N SER A 13 4.42 -5.62 -5.58
CA SER A 13 4.02 -4.96 -6.82
C SER A 13 5.03 -5.27 -7.93
N PRO A 14 4.59 -5.36 -9.21
CA PRO A 14 5.49 -5.59 -10.35
C PRO A 14 6.44 -4.41 -10.65
N LEU A 15 6.19 -3.23 -10.08
CA LEU A 15 7.03 -2.06 -10.34
C LEU A 15 8.45 -2.26 -9.79
N ASN A 16 9.46 -1.89 -10.58
CA ASN A 16 10.87 -2.12 -10.27
C ASN A 16 11.26 -1.65 -8.87
N ARG A 17 10.81 -0.47 -8.45
CA ARG A 17 11.10 0.08 -7.10
C ARG A 17 10.58 -0.81 -5.97
N ALA A 18 9.45 -1.47 -6.15
CA ALA A 18 8.89 -2.40 -5.17
C ALA A 18 9.64 -3.74 -5.19
N MET A 19 9.93 -4.28 -6.38
CA MET A 19 10.72 -5.49 -6.54
C MET A 19 12.13 -5.34 -5.96
N GLN A 20 12.78 -4.18 -6.14
CA GLN A 20 14.08 -3.86 -5.53
C GLN A 20 14.03 -3.84 -4.01
N THR A 21 12.89 -3.51 -3.41
CA THR A 21 12.68 -3.61 -1.97
C THR A 21 12.41 -5.06 -1.53
N GLY A 22 11.58 -5.79 -2.27
CA GLY A 22 11.17 -7.15 -1.93
C GLY A 22 12.26 -8.20 -2.13
N SER A 23 13.05 -8.08 -3.18
CA SER A 23 14.05 -9.09 -3.56
C SER A 23 15.11 -9.35 -2.48
N PRO A 24 15.72 -8.35 -1.84
CA PRO A 24 16.66 -8.58 -0.73
C PRO A 24 16.00 -9.26 0.48
N ILE A 25 14.73 -8.91 0.77
CA ILE A 25 13.98 -9.55 1.85
C ILE A 25 13.75 -11.03 1.51
N ALA A 26 13.27 -11.33 0.31
CA ALA A 26 13.04 -12.68 -0.15
C ALA A 26 14.33 -13.52 -0.12
N GLN A 27 15.43 -12.95 -0.59
CA GLN A 27 16.74 -13.59 -0.59
C GLN A 27 17.21 -13.95 0.83
N SER A 28 17.03 -13.05 1.82
CA SER A 28 17.44 -13.30 3.20
C SER A 28 16.66 -14.43 3.89
N HIS A 29 15.52 -14.81 3.34
CA HIS A 29 14.68 -15.89 3.83
C HIS A 29 14.67 -17.14 2.93
N GLY A 30 15.43 -17.15 1.85
CA GLY A 30 15.49 -18.29 0.92
C GLY A 30 14.19 -18.55 0.16
N VAL A 31 13.34 -17.54 -0.02
CA VAL A 31 12.05 -17.65 -0.74
C VAL A 31 12.05 -16.75 -1.98
N PRO A 32 11.22 -17.05 -3.00
CA PRO A 32 11.08 -16.17 -4.15
C PRO A 32 10.31 -14.89 -3.80
N CYS A 33 10.67 -13.75 -4.43
CA CYS A 33 9.84 -12.56 -4.45
C CYS A 33 8.80 -12.68 -5.58
N GLN A 34 7.54 -12.90 -5.22
CA GLN A 34 6.45 -13.12 -6.16
C GLN A 34 5.79 -11.80 -6.55
N SER A 35 5.70 -11.54 -7.85
CA SER A 35 5.04 -10.34 -8.38
C SER A 35 3.53 -10.53 -8.44
N LEU A 36 2.76 -9.55 -7.94
CA LEU A 36 1.30 -9.51 -7.99
C LEU A 36 0.83 -8.23 -8.68
N PRO A 37 0.27 -8.33 -9.92
CA PRO A 37 -0.20 -7.15 -10.66
C PRO A 37 -1.23 -6.30 -9.92
N GLY A 38 -2.08 -6.90 -9.10
CA GLY A 38 -3.07 -6.18 -8.30
C GLY A 38 -2.48 -5.21 -7.26
N LEU A 39 -1.18 -5.33 -6.94
CA LEU A 39 -0.48 -4.43 -6.01
C LEU A 39 0.19 -3.22 -6.70
N ILE A 40 -0.01 -3.02 -8.01
CA ILE A 40 0.53 -1.84 -8.71
C ILE A 40 0.01 -0.55 -8.07
N GLU A 41 0.82 0.53 -8.09
CA GLU A 41 0.40 1.82 -7.52
C GLU A 41 -0.81 2.39 -8.28
N VAL A 42 -1.53 3.30 -7.65
CA VAL A 42 -2.64 4.01 -8.25
C VAL A 42 -2.23 4.65 -9.58
N ASP A 43 -3.08 4.56 -10.57
CA ASP A 43 -2.94 5.34 -11.79
C ASP A 43 -3.37 6.78 -11.51
N VAL A 44 -2.42 7.69 -11.61
CA VAL A 44 -2.64 9.12 -11.38
C VAL A 44 -3.01 9.87 -12.68
N GLY A 45 -3.17 9.12 -13.79
CA GLY A 45 -3.57 9.64 -15.09
C GLY A 45 -2.70 10.82 -15.54
N ARG A 46 -3.33 11.88 -16.04
CA ARG A 46 -2.62 13.06 -16.55
C ARG A 46 -1.98 13.94 -15.47
N TRP A 47 -2.17 13.62 -14.18
CA TRP A 47 -1.44 14.28 -13.10
C TRP A 47 -0.06 13.64 -12.84
N GLN A 48 0.32 12.65 -13.61
CA GLN A 48 1.65 12.05 -13.53
C GLN A 48 2.75 13.10 -13.70
N ASP A 49 3.75 13.08 -12.80
CA ASP A 49 4.92 13.95 -12.77
C ASP A 49 4.60 15.47 -12.66
N ARG A 50 3.38 15.84 -12.25
CA ARG A 50 2.99 17.24 -12.00
C ARG A 50 3.01 17.57 -10.51
N HIS A 51 3.30 18.84 -10.21
CA HIS A 51 3.26 19.37 -8.84
C HIS A 51 1.81 19.70 -8.41
N TRP A 52 1.52 19.49 -7.13
CA TRP A 52 0.19 19.74 -6.58
C TRP A 52 -0.26 21.20 -6.73
N GLU A 53 0.66 22.15 -6.58
CA GLU A 53 0.40 23.59 -6.76
C GLU A 53 0.01 23.93 -8.21
N GLU A 54 0.66 23.27 -9.17
CA GLU A 54 0.34 23.42 -10.60
C GLU A 54 -1.06 22.85 -10.90
N ILE A 55 -1.37 21.66 -10.37
CA ILE A 55 -2.68 21.03 -10.53
C ILE A 55 -3.77 21.89 -9.91
N ALA A 56 -3.57 22.37 -8.68
CA ALA A 56 -4.52 23.24 -8.00
C ALA A 56 -4.79 24.55 -8.75
N THR A 57 -3.78 25.08 -9.43
CA THR A 57 -3.90 26.33 -10.21
C THR A 57 -4.62 26.09 -11.55
N ASN A 58 -4.25 25.03 -12.27
CA ASN A 58 -4.73 24.79 -13.62
C ASN A 58 -6.05 24.00 -13.68
N GLU A 59 -6.34 23.22 -12.66
CA GLU A 59 -7.50 22.33 -12.57
C GLU A 59 -8.18 22.41 -11.18
N PRO A 60 -8.56 23.59 -10.71
CA PRO A 60 -8.99 23.81 -9.32
C PRO A 60 -10.18 22.94 -8.91
N GLU A 61 -11.19 22.82 -9.77
CA GLU A 61 -12.37 22.02 -9.46
C GLU A 61 -12.06 20.53 -9.31
N ALA A 62 -11.28 19.97 -10.24
CA ALA A 62 -10.88 18.57 -10.19
C ALA A 62 -9.99 18.28 -8.95
N TYR A 63 -9.06 19.20 -8.67
CA TYR A 63 -8.21 19.14 -7.49
C TYR A 63 -8.99 19.19 -6.19
N GLU A 64 -9.90 20.15 -6.01
CA GLU A 64 -10.72 20.29 -4.80
C GLU A 64 -11.61 19.08 -4.57
N ASN A 65 -12.25 18.56 -5.62
CA ASN A 65 -13.06 17.35 -5.56
C ASN A 65 -12.22 16.14 -5.09
N PHE A 66 -11.05 15.93 -5.70
CA PHE A 66 -10.14 14.85 -5.32
C PHE A 66 -9.64 15.01 -3.86
N ILE A 67 -9.27 16.24 -3.44
CA ILE A 67 -8.82 16.48 -2.06
C ILE A 67 -9.93 16.19 -1.05
N ARG A 68 -11.17 16.54 -1.40
CA ARG A 68 -12.34 16.34 -0.54
C ARG A 68 -12.71 14.87 -0.40
N ASP A 69 -12.74 14.14 -1.51
CA ASP A 69 -13.14 12.74 -1.52
C ASP A 69 -12.48 11.94 -2.66
N PRO A 70 -11.27 11.43 -2.46
CA PRO A 70 -10.57 10.62 -3.46
C PRO A 70 -11.20 9.24 -3.68
N ALA A 71 -12.13 8.80 -2.84
CA ALA A 71 -12.85 7.56 -3.05
C ALA A 71 -13.83 7.69 -4.23
N THR A 72 -14.48 8.86 -4.36
CA THR A 72 -15.46 9.14 -5.40
C THR A 72 -14.84 9.87 -6.61
N TYR A 73 -13.95 10.81 -6.36
CA TYR A 73 -13.35 11.64 -7.43
C TYR A 73 -11.94 11.11 -7.78
N PRO A 74 -11.71 10.74 -9.05
CA PRO A 74 -10.44 10.16 -9.49
C PRO A 74 -9.31 11.19 -9.55
N TYR A 75 -8.09 10.70 -9.63
CA TYR A 75 -7.05 11.43 -10.34
C TYR A 75 -7.53 11.71 -11.78
N ALA A 76 -7.17 12.85 -12.34
CA ALA A 76 -7.65 13.21 -13.67
C ALA A 76 -7.27 12.14 -14.71
N GLU A 77 -8.27 11.48 -15.29
CA GLU A 77 -8.10 10.35 -16.22
C GLU A 77 -7.40 9.13 -15.60
N GLY A 78 -7.37 9.03 -14.27
CA GLY A 78 -6.77 7.95 -13.51
C GLY A 78 -7.79 7.19 -12.66
N GLU A 79 -7.29 6.48 -11.64
CA GLU A 79 -8.11 5.70 -10.71
C GLU A 79 -8.69 6.57 -9.58
N THR A 80 -9.84 6.17 -9.06
CA THR A 80 -10.31 6.53 -7.73
C THR A 80 -9.67 5.60 -6.68
N PHE A 81 -9.74 5.98 -5.39
CA PHE A 81 -9.36 5.05 -4.32
C PHE A 81 -10.33 3.87 -4.21
N GLU A 82 -11.58 4.01 -4.66
CA GLU A 82 -12.52 2.89 -4.78
C GLU A 82 -12.07 1.89 -5.84
N ASP A 83 -11.54 2.34 -6.99
CA ASP A 83 -10.98 1.45 -8.02
C ASP A 83 -9.77 0.68 -7.47
N VAL A 84 -8.86 1.38 -6.78
CA VAL A 84 -7.74 0.74 -6.09
C VAL A 84 -8.25 -0.29 -5.08
N SER A 85 -9.23 0.07 -4.25
CA SER A 85 -9.83 -0.84 -3.26
C SER A 85 -10.37 -2.11 -3.92
N ARG A 86 -11.13 -1.95 -5.00
CA ARG A 86 -11.76 -3.07 -5.73
C ARG A 86 -10.74 -4.06 -6.29
N ARG A 87 -9.56 -3.59 -6.75
CA ARG A 87 -8.53 -4.50 -7.29
C ARG A 87 -7.60 -5.10 -6.25
N ILE A 88 -7.37 -4.43 -5.11
CA ILE A 88 -6.48 -4.96 -4.06
C ILE A 88 -7.18 -5.91 -3.09
N GLN A 89 -8.46 -5.71 -2.79
CA GLN A 89 -9.20 -6.54 -1.83
C GLN A 89 -9.12 -8.04 -2.15
N PRO A 90 -9.43 -8.53 -3.37
CA PRO A 90 -9.32 -9.94 -3.68
C PRO A 90 -7.88 -10.47 -3.53
N VAL A 91 -6.87 -9.66 -3.83
CA VAL A 91 -5.47 -10.05 -3.66
C VAL A 91 -5.16 -10.29 -2.19
N PHE A 92 -5.52 -9.37 -1.30
CA PHE A 92 -5.26 -9.53 0.13
C PHE A 92 -6.09 -10.67 0.74
N VAL A 93 -7.34 -10.85 0.34
CA VAL A 93 -8.17 -11.99 0.81
C VAL A 93 -7.48 -13.31 0.45
N GLN A 94 -7.06 -13.50 -0.80
CA GLN A 94 -6.35 -14.71 -1.23
C GLN A 94 -5.05 -14.94 -0.46
N LEU A 95 -4.27 -13.88 -0.21
CA LEU A 95 -3.03 -13.98 0.55
C LEU A 95 -3.29 -14.40 2.01
N LEU A 96 -4.27 -13.80 2.66
CA LEU A 96 -4.62 -14.09 4.04
C LEU A 96 -5.14 -15.53 4.21
N GLU A 97 -5.97 -16.00 3.29
CA GLU A 97 -6.48 -17.38 3.30
C GLU A 97 -5.38 -18.41 3.02
N ARG A 98 -4.51 -18.11 2.04
CA ARG A 98 -3.41 -19.00 1.65
C ARG A 98 -2.36 -19.18 2.74
N HIS A 99 -2.16 -18.16 3.59
CA HIS A 99 -1.06 -18.09 4.55
C HIS A 99 -1.53 -18.11 6.00
N LEU A 100 -2.61 -18.84 6.30
CA LEU A 100 -3.07 -19.00 7.68
C LEU A 100 -1.96 -19.60 8.57
N GLY A 101 -1.66 -18.92 9.68
CA GLY A 101 -0.61 -19.33 10.61
C GLY A 101 0.82 -19.04 10.16
N GLN A 102 1.00 -18.36 9.04
CA GLN A 102 2.29 -17.98 8.48
C GLN A 102 2.49 -16.46 8.54
N SER A 103 3.75 -16.04 8.51
CA SER A 103 4.13 -14.64 8.32
C SER A 103 4.55 -14.41 6.87
N ILE A 104 4.00 -13.42 6.23
CA ILE A 104 4.35 -13.02 4.86
C ILE A 104 4.71 -11.54 4.82
N VAL A 105 5.46 -11.14 3.81
CA VAL A 105 5.76 -9.75 3.53
C VAL A 105 5.08 -9.37 2.22
N VAL A 106 4.40 -8.22 2.22
CA VAL A 106 3.76 -7.65 1.02
C VAL A 106 4.33 -6.26 0.79
N ILE A 107 4.94 -6.04 -0.36
CA ILE A 107 5.49 -4.76 -0.77
C ILE A 107 4.53 -4.09 -1.76
N GLY A 108 3.87 -3.05 -1.28
CA GLY A 108 2.98 -2.20 -2.06
C GLY A 108 3.54 -0.80 -2.25
N HIS A 109 2.63 0.15 -2.35
CA HIS A 109 2.91 1.56 -2.59
C HIS A 109 2.07 2.43 -1.65
N ASN A 110 2.26 3.74 -1.75
CA ASN A 110 1.66 4.69 -0.83
C ASN A 110 0.12 4.61 -0.81
N VAL A 111 -0.54 4.73 -1.96
CA VAL A 111 -2.01 4.71 -2.04
C VAL A 111 -2.55 3.31 -1.79
N VAL A 112 -1.94 2.28 -2.37
CA VAL A 112 -2.29 0.87 -2.13
C VAL A 112 -2.29 0.55 -0.63
N ASN A 113 -1.23 0.94 0.08
CA ASN A 113 -1.12 0.71 1.52
C ASN A 113 -2.19 1.48 2.31
N ARG A 114 -2.42 2.77 1.97
CA ARG A 114 -3.46 3.59 2.62
C ARG A 114 -4.85 3.00 2.47
N VAL A 115 -5.19 2.58 1.27
CA VAL A 115 -6.49 1.98 0.95
C VAL A 115 -6.69 0.67 1.72
N PHE A 116 -5.68 -0.21 1.73
CA PHE A 116 -5.74 -1.45 2.49
C PHE A 116 -5.83 -1.22 4.01
N LEU A 117 -5.03 -0.31 4.55
CA LEU A 117 -5.04 0.04 5.97
C LEU A 117 -6.36 0.70 6.39
N ALA A 118 -6.96 1.53 5.52
CA ALA A 118 -8.28 2.11 5.76
C ALA A 118 -9.33 1.00 5.93
N HIS A 119 -9.31 -0.01 5.06
CA HIS A 119 -10.18 -1.17 5.16
C HIS A 119 -9.95 -1.95 6.48
N VAL A 120 -8.69 -2.25 6.83
CA VAL A 120 -8.36 -2.98 8.06
C VAL A 120 -8.75 -2.22 9.32
N ALA A 121 -8.60 -0.90 9.32
CA ALA A 121 -8.87 -0.03 10.47
C ALA A 121 -10.32 0.50 10.52
N ASN A 122 -11.18 0.13 9.56
CA ASN A 122 -12.54 0.66 9.40
C ASN A 122 -12.58 2.20 9.29
N ILE A 123 -11.58 2.78 8.63
CA ILE A 123 -11.54 4.21 8.29
C ILE A 123 -12.27 4.41 6.97
N PRO A 124 -13.17 5.41 6.85
CA PRO A 124 -13.80 5.74 5.58
C PRO A 124 -12.76 5.98 4.49
N LEU A 125 -12.97 5.39 3.31
CA LEU A 125 -11.98 5.44 2.22
C LEU A 125 -11.66 6.87 1.77
N ALA A 126 -12.65 7.76 1.81
CA ALA A 126 -12.48 9.19 1.56
C ALA A 126 -11.41 9.84 2.48
N LYS A 127 -11.19 9.26 3.68
CA LYS A 127 -10.20 9.75 4.67
C LYS A 127 -8.87 8.98 4.64
N SER A 128 -8.72 8.02 3.75
CA SER A 128 -7.49 7.20 3.71
C SER A 128 -6.22 8.00 3.41
N ARG A 129 -6.33 9.20 2.82
CA ARG A 129 -5.22 10.13 2.63
C ARG A 129 -4.60 10.62 3.94
N GLU A 130 -5.35 10.62 5.03
CA GLU A 130 -4.88 10.99 6.36
C GLU A 130 -3.96 9.92 6.96
N ILE A 131 -4.01 8.68 6.45
CA ILE A 131 -3.14 7.59 6.89
C ILE A 131 -1.71 7.87 6.41
N ARG A 132 -0.84 8.20 7.35
CA ARG A 132 0.56 8.49 7.02
C ARG A 132 1.29 7.21 6.60
N GLN A 133 1.99 7.27 5.48
CA GLN A 133 2.87 6.21 5.00
C GLN A 133 4.21 6.82 4.59
N THR A 134 5.28 6.33 5.20
CA THR A 134 6.66 6.72 4.89
C THR A 134 7.27 5.65 3.97
N ASN A 135 8.15 6.04 3.06
CA ASN A 135 8.90 5.07 2.26
C ASN A 135 9.63 4.10 3.18
N CYS A 136 9.52 2.80 2.89
CA CYS A 136 10.02 1.70 3.73
C CYS A 136 9.38 1.63 5.13
N GLY A 137 8.28 2.34 5.40
CA GLY A 137 7.49 2.17 6.62
C GLY A 137 6.88 0.77 6.70
N ILE A 138 6.89 0.19 7.90
CA ILE A 138 6.39 -1.16 8.14
C ILE A 138 5.00 -1.09 8.79
N ASN A 139 4.04 -1.78 8.21
CA ASN A 139 2.72 -2.01 8.80
C ASN A 139 2.63 -3.48 9.21
N VAL A 140 2.12 -3.76 10.40
CA VAL A 140 1.94 -5.13 10.90
C VAL A 140 0.47 -5.39 11.14
N ILE A 141 -0.04 -6.44 10.50
CA ILE A 141 -1.43 -6.86 10.58
C ILE A 141 -1.47 -8.33 10.97
N TYR A 142 -2.23 -8.65 12.00
CA TYR A 142 -2.54 -10.03 12.36
C TYR A 142 -3.90 -10.42 11.77
N HIS A 143 -3.92 -11.54 11.06
CA HIS A 143 -5.14 -12.17 10.58
C HIS A 143 -5.44 -13.42 11.41
N ARG A 144 -6.56 -13.41 12.14
CA ARG A 144 -7.02 -14.54 12.94
C ARG A 144 -8.54 -14.64 12.89
N LYS A 145 -9.07 -15.85 12.73
CA LYS A 145 -10.52 -16.12 12.75
C LYS A 145 -11.30 -15.16 11.85
N GLN A 146 -10.82 -14.96 10.63
CA GLN A 146 -11.40 -14.04 9.63
C GLN A 146 -11.47 -12.57 10.07
N LYS A 147 -10.68 -12.16 11.05
CA LYS A 147 -10.56 -10.76 11.49
C LYS A 147 -9.13 -10.27 11.28
N ASN A 148 -9.02 -9.06 10.78
CA ASN A 148 -7.76 -8.35 10.68
C ASN A 148 -7.59 -7.45 11.90
N GLN A 149 -6.41 -7.49 12.51
CA GLN A 149 -6.02 -6.60 13.60
C GLN A 149 -4.79 -5.83 13.18
N LEU A 150 -4.91 -4.53 13.08
CA LEU A 150 -3.78 -3.62 12.87
C LEU A 150 -2.98 -3.55 14.18
N VAL A 151 -1.74 -4.01 14.15
CA VAL A 151 -0.83 -4.02 15.31
C VAL A 151 0.08 -2.81 15.30
N THR A 152 0.64 -2.50 14.12
CA THR A 152 1.54 -1.38 13.94
C THR A 152 1.28 -0.74 12.60
N MET A 153 1.28 0.59 12.56
CA MET A 153 1.13 1.36 11.35
C MET A 153 2.31 2.30 11.16
N ASN A 154 2.92 2.26 9.96
CA ASN A 154 3.99 3.15 9.54
C ASN A 154 5.19 3.19 10.51
N ALA A 155 5.61 2.04 11.04
CA ALA A 155 6.83 1.97 11.84
C ALA A 155 8.05 2.26 10.96
N ALA A 156 8.81 3.29 11.31
CA ALA A 156 9.95 3.77 10.56
C ALA A 156 11.23 3.94 11.43
N PHE A 157 11.25 3.36 12.62
CA PHE A 157 12.38 3.47 13.56
C PHE A 157 13.71 2.97 12.98
N HIS A 158 13.65 1.99 12.08
CA HIS A 158 14.83 1.47 11.37
C HIS A 158 15.43 2.46 10.35
N LEU A 159 14.72 3.56 10.05
CA LEU A 159 15.20 4.62 9.16
C LEU A 159 15.86 5.77 9.93
N LEU A 160 15.72 5.78 11.26
CA LEU A 160 16.41 6.75 12.10
C LEU A 160 17.89 6.38 12.08
N LYS A 161 18.74 7.30 11.62
CA LYS A 161 20.18 7.14 11.76
C LYS A 161 20.50 7.27 13.24
N ASP A 162 21.43 6.43 13.73
CA ASP A 162 22.04 6.65 15.04
C ASP A 162 22.61 8.08 15.05
N GLN A 163 22.08 8.92 15.93
CA GLN A 163 22.54 10.28 16.12
C GLN A 163 23.76 10.28 17.03
#